data_34e343b7d858ad3e430092b84ef0c0cb
#
_entry.id   34e343b7d858ad3e430092b84ef0c0cb
#
_cell.length_a   1.000
_cell.length_b   1.000
_cell.length_c   1.000
_cell.angle_alpha   90.00
_cell.angle_beta   90.00
_cell.angle_gamma   90.00
#
_symmetry.space_group_name_H-M   'P 1'
#
loop_
_entity.id
_entity.type
_entity.pdbx_description
1 polymer ?
#
loop_
_entity_poly.entity_id
_entity_poly.type
_entity_poly.pdbx_seq_one_letter_code
_entity_poly.pdbx_strand_id
1 'polypeptide(L)'
;MKSRFKVIPGSIVAPKGFLASGVFCDIKRLGTGKGSEKGRKRDLALIVSEVPATVAGMFTTNQVCAPPVKLCLQRVKNGTAQAIVINSGNANACTGKQGWKDALAMTALLARQLHMPEEHVLAGSTGRIGVTLPMDNVQAGILDALTVLDDALECADHAVEAIMTSDTRPKQVAVEFELGGKTVRMGGICKGAGMIQPGMSATGRRPLPVPAKAPSASARNRGRAPGHATMLCFITTDAAIEAKALRAALQEAVANSFNRITVDGDMSTNDTVLVLANGLAGNSRSTIHGSRFSNPLSITSASIWPK
;
A
#
# COMPACT_ATOMS: atom_id res chain seq x y z
N MET A 1 7.40 16.20 -26.04
CA MET A 1 7.22 14.75 -26.12
C MET A 1 5.80 14.43 -25.64
N LYS A 2 4.94 13.86 -26.50
CA LYS A 2 3.62 13.39 -26.06
C LYS A 2 3.84 12.30 -25.00
N SER A 3 3.16 12.40 -23.86
CA SER A 3 3.25 11.37 -22.82
C SER A 3 2.82 10.02 -23.43
N ARG A 4 3.66 9.00 -23.27
CA ARG A 4 3.37 7.63 -23.75
C ARG A 4 2.27 6.94 -22.93
N PHE A 5 1.64 7.65 -22.00
CA PHE A 5 0.66 7.12 -21.04
C PHE A 5 -0.64 7.89 -21.18
N LYS A 6 -1.74 7.17 -21.17
CA LYS A 6 -3.09 7.69 -21.16
C LYS A 6 -3.68 7.46 -19.78
N VAL A 7 -4.14 8.52 -19.11
CA VAL A 7 -4.90 8.40 -17.86
C VAL A 7 -6.27 7.83 -18.19
N ILE A 8 -6.70 6.83 -17.43
CA ILE A 8 -7.97 6.12 -17.58
C ILE A 8 -8.70 6.06 -16.25
N PRO A 9 -10.03 5.85 -16.23
CA PRO A 9 -10.77 5.53 -15.00
C PRO A 9 -10.41 4.12 -14.48
N GLY A 10 -10.87 3.76 -13.28
CA GLY A 10 -10.78 2.40 -12.73
C GLY A 10 -9.79 2.26 -11.58
N SER A 11 -8.91 3.27 -11.32
CA SER A 11 -8.06 3.22 -10.12
C SER A 11 -7.34 1.87 -9.97
N ILE A 12 -7.34 1.30 -8.76
CA ILE A 12 -6.66 0.05 -8.40
C ILE A 12 -7.25 -1.19 -9.11
N VAL A 13 -8.48 -1.13 -9.62
CA VAL A 13 -9.14 -2.23 -10.36
C VAL A 13 -9.09 -2.05 -11.89
N ALA A 14 -8.48 -0.96 -12.39
CA ALA A 14 -8.33 -0.75 -13.84
C ALA A 14 -7.58 -1.85 -14.59
N PRO A 15 -6.51 -2.47 -14.02
CA PRO A 15 -5.87 -3.61 -14.64
C PRO A 15 -6.75 -4.86 -14.54
N LYS A 16 -6.68 -5.71 -15.57
CA LYS A 16 -7.49 -6.94 -15.65
C LYS A 16 -7.24 -7.87 -14.47
N GLY A 17 -8.33 -8.47 -13.95
CA GLY A 17 -8.27 -9.47 -12.90
C GLY A 17 -7.87 -8.95 -11.54
N PHE A 18 -8.09 -7.66 -11.26
CA PHE A 18 -7.99 -7.09 -9.93
C PHE A 18 -9.35 -6.66 -9.41
N LEU A 19 -9.64 -7.07 -8.19
CA LEU A 19 -10.84 -6.76 -7.44
C LEU A 19 -10.46 -5.92 -6.21
N ALA A 20 -11.37 -5.08 -5.76
CA ALA A 20 -11.20 -4.32 -4.52
C ALA A 20 -12.50 -4.25 -3.73
N SER A 21 -12.40 -3.98 -2.45
CA SER A 21 -13.53 -3.64 -1.59
C SER A 21 -13.11 -2.73 -0.46
N GLY A 22 -14.07 -2.03 0.12
CA GLY A 22 -13.87 -1.24 1.32
C GLY A 22 -15.13 -1.25 2.18
N VAL A 23 -14.97 -1.57 3.47
CA VAL A 23 -16.08 -1.68 4.41
C VAL A 23 -15.82 -0.90 5.69
N PHE A 24 -16.88 -0.67 6.46
CA PHE A 24 -16.83 -0.13 7.79
C PHE A 24 -16.87 -1.28 8.81
N CYS A 25 -15.86 -1.39 9.67
CA CYS A 25 -15.85 -2.35 10.77
C CYS A 25 -15.45 -1.71 12.12
N ASP A 26 -15.57 -0.39 12.22
CA ASP A 26 -15.44 0.38 13.47
C ASP A 26 -14.03 0.47 14.08
N ILE A 27 -12.98 0.17 13.31
CA ILE A 27 -11.59 0.29 13.78
C ILE A 27 -11.22 1.75 14.03
N LYS A 28 -11.65 2.67 13.16
CA LYS A 28 -11.34 4.11 13.29
C LYS A 28 -11.91 4.70 14.57
N ARG A 29 -13.12 4.35 14.94
CA ARG A 29 -13.76 4.83 16.16
C ARG A 29 -13.05 4.28 17.40
N LEU A 30 -12.83 2.97 17.45
CA LEU A 30 -12.14 2.31 18.56
C LEU A 30 -10.68 2.76 18.68
N GLY A 31 -10.00 2.97 17.54
CA GLY A 31 -8.61 3.41 17.51
C GLY A 31 -8.40 4.84 18.01
N THR A 32 -9.36 5.75 17.88
CA THR A 32 -9.20 7.15 18.29
C THR A 32 -9.51 7.40 19.77
N GLY A 33 -10.18 6.48 20.45
CA GLY A 33 -10.65 6.65 21.85
C GLY A 33 -11.66 7.79 22.02
N LYS A 34 -11.98 8.51 20.96
CA LYS A 34 -13.03 9.51 20.87
C LYS A 34 -14.12 8.90 20.03
N GLY A 35 -15.30 8.69 20.59
CA GLY A 35 -16.48 8.37 19.81
C GLY A 35 -16.51 9.33 18.63
N SER A 36 -16.20 8.88 17.43
CA SER A 36 -16.10 9.80 16.33
C SER A 36 -17.48 10.14 15.86
N GLU A 37 -17.91 11.36 16.06
CA GLU A 37 -19.02 12.00 15.38
C GLU A 37 -18.81 12.09 13.85
N LYS A 38 -17.63 11.66 13.35
CA LYS A 38 -17.23 11.70 11.94
C LYS A 38 -17.91 10.62 11.07
N GLY A 39 -19.03 10.09 11.49
CA GLY A 39 -19.83 9.19 10.68
C GLY A 39 -19.18 7.80 10.49
N ARG A 40 -19.87 6.92 9.80
CA ARG A 40 -19.41 5.58 9.45
C ARG A 40 -18.46 5.64 8.25
N LYS A 41 -17.18 5.97 8.47
CA LYS A 41 -16.15 5.91 7.42
C LYS A 41 -15.59 4.50 7.32
N ARG A 42 -15.46 4.01 6.10
CA ARG A 42 -14.82 2.73 5.82
C ARG A 42 -13.42 2.69 6.41
N ASP A 43 -13.00 1.54 6.93
CA ASP A 43 -11.73 1.39 7.65
C ASP A 43 -11.03 0.03 7.46
N LEU A 44 -11.61 -0.84 6.62
CA LEU A 44 -10.96 -2.05 6.16
C LEU A 44 -11.15 -2.18 4.64
N ALA A 45 -10.05 -2.45 3.92
CA ALA A 45 -10.05 -2.68 2.47
C ALA A 45 -9.40 -4.01 2.12
N LEU A 46 -9.87 -4.60 1.02
CA LEU A 46 -9.22 -5.71 0.33
C LEU A 46 -8.81 -5.28 -1.07
N ILE A 47 -7.68 -5.80 -1.53
CA ILE A 47 -7.24 -5.77 -2.92
C ILE A 47 -6.85 -7.20 -3.28
N VAL A 48 -7.46 -7.77 -4.29
CA VAL A 48 -7.30 -9.18 -4.66
C VAL A 48 -7.02 -9.30 -6.14
N SER A 49 -6.07 -10.16 -6.50
CA SER A 49 -5.86 -10.60 -7.88
C SER A 49 -6.53 -11.96 -8.08
N GLU A 50 -7.24 -12.14 -9.18
CA GLU A 50 -7.88 -13.42 -9.53
C GLU A 50 -6.86 -14.56 -9.74
N VAL A 51 -5.62 -14.20 -10.08
CA VAL A 51 -4.51 -15.15 -10.28
C VAL A 51 -3.29 -14.73 -9.45
N PRO A 52 -2.37 -15.65 -9.12
CA PRO A 52 -1.12 -15.30 -8.46
C PRO A 52 -0.35 -14.23 -9.23
N ALA A 53 0.08 -13.17 -8.53
CA ALA A 53 0.78 -12.03 -9.11
C ALA A 53 2.23 -11.97 -8.66
N THR A 54 3.11 -11.54 -9.55
CA THR A 54 4.48 -11.14 -9.18
C THR A 54 4.40 -9.94 -8.23
N VAL A 55 5.16 -9.96 -7.14
CA VAL A 55 5.14 -8.91 -6.12
C VAL A 55 6.49 -8.24 -5.92
N ALA A 56 6.45 -6.94 -5.67
CA ALA A 56 7.56 -6.18 -5.12
C ALA A 56 7.06 -5.21 -4.04
N GLY A 57 7.93 -4.89 -3.08
CA GLY A 57 7.61 -3.96 -1.99
C GLY A 57 8.77 -3.07 -1.61
N MET A 58 8.44 -1.87 -1.14
CA MET A 58 9.34 -0.92 -0.51
C MET A 58 8.78 -0.56 0.87
N PHE A 59 9.63 -0.52 1.88
CA PHE A 59 9.21 -0.49 3.28
C PHE A 59 9.99 0.54 4.07
N THR A 60 9.36 1.07 5.11
CA THR A 60 10.01 1.97 6.06
C THR A 60 11.34 1.42 6.55
N THR A 61 12.32 2.31 6.71
CA THR A 61 13.60 2.01 7.38
C THR A 61 13.62 2.44 8.84
N ASN A 62 12.46 2.78 9.40
CA ASN A 62 12.32 3.10 10.81
C ASN A 62 12.72 1.88 11.66
N GLN A 63 13.51 2.12 12.71
CA GLN A 63 13.90 1.06 13.65
C GLN A 63 12.70 0.45 14.38
N VAL A 64 11.68 1.26 14.63
CA VAL A 64 10.38 0.82 15.16
C VAL A 64 9.51 0.40 14.00
N CYS A 65 9.74 -0.79 13.48
CA CYS A 65 9.01 -1.36 12.34
C CYS A 65 7.79 -2.14 12.82
N ALA A 66 6.61 -1.80 12.29
CA ALA A 66 5.34 -2.43 12.66
C ALA A 66 5.22 -3.89 12.19
N PRO A 67 4.46 -4.75 12.92
CA PRO A 67 4.22 -6.14 12.53
C PRO A 67 3.74 -6.36 11.08
N PRO A 68 2.76 -5.60 10.53
CA PRO A 68 2.34 -5.75 9.13
C PRO A 68 3.49 -5.55 8.14
N VAL A 69 4.38 -4.58 8.41
CA VAL A 69 5.55 -4.33 7.57
C VAL A 69 6.54 -5.49 7.63
N LYS A 70 6.81 -6.01 8.84
CA LYS A 70 7.70 -7.18 9.04
C LYS A 70 7.17 -8.42 8.32
N LEU A 71 5.86 -8.65 8.37
CA LEU A 71 5.20 -9.73 7.66
C LEU A 71 5.37 -9.58 6.14
N CYS A 72 5.09 -8.41 5.60
CA CYS A 72 5.26 -8.14 4.18
C CYS A 72 6.72 -8.29 3.73
N LEU A 73 7.69 -7.78 4.51
CA LEU A 73 9.12 -7.96 4.25
C LEU A 73 9.54 -9.45 4.14
N GLN A 74 8.89 -10.34 4.87
CA GLN A 74 9.14 -11.78 4.78
C GLN A 74 8.50 -12.36 3.51
N ARG A 75 7.22 -12.06 3.27
CA ARG A 75 6.41 -12.66 2.20
C ARG A 75 6.81 -12.22 0.80
N VAL A 76 7.16 -10.94 0.59
CA VAL A 76 7.58 -10.44 -0.73
C VAL A 76 8.88 -11.09 -1.25
N LYS A 77 9.66 -11.74 -0.39
CA LYS A 77 10.86 -12.49 -0.80
C LYS A 77 10.52 -13.67 -1.71
N ASN A 78 9.35 -14.26 -1.54
CA ASN A 78 8.87 -15.37 -2.35
C ASN A 78 8.54 -14.95 -3.80
N GLY A 79 8.43 -13.63 -4.04
CA GLY A 79 8.20 -13.06 -5.38
C GLY A 79 6.75 -13.19 -5.87
N THR A 80 5.87 -13.81 -5.09
CA THR A 80 4.45 -14.03 -5.43
C THR A 80 3.55 -13.58 -4.29
N ALA A 81 2.46 -12.88 -4.63
CA ALA A 81 1.35 -12.57 -3.73
C ALA A 81 0.05 -12.49 -4.53
N GLN A 82 -1.10 -12.50 -3.86
CA GLN A 82 -2.38 -12.50 -4.55
C GLN A 82 -3.41 -11.61 -3.88
N ALA A 83 -3.28 -11.33 -2.59
CA ALA A 83 -4.20 -10.45 -1.88
C ALA A 83 -3.49 -9.53 -0.89
N ILE A 84 -4.12 -8.38 -0.60
CA ILE A 84 -3.70 -7.44 0.42
C ILE A 84 -4.91 -7.09 1.29
N VAL A 85 -4.79 -7.23 2.60
CA VAL A 85 -5.77 -6.72 3.58
C VAL A 85 -5.21 -5.49 4.25
N ILE A 86 -5.99 -4.40 4.27
CA ILE A 86 -5.54 -3.11 4.79
C ILE A 86 -6.55 -2.59 5.81
N ASN A 87 -6.08 -2.21 6.98
CA ASN A 87 -6.92 -1.50 7.94
C ASN A 87 -6.42 -0.08 8.20
N SER A 88 -7.35 0.81 8.52
CA SER A 88 -7.04 2.15 9.02
C SER A 88 -7.71 2.43 10.36
N GLY A 89 -7.20 3.43 11.11
CA GLY A 89 -7.60 3.74 12.48
C GLY A 89 -6.67 3.15 13.54
N ASN A 90 -5.99 2.06 13.23
CA ASN A 90 -4.99 1.43 14.10
C ASN A 90 -3.79 0.98 13.26
N ALA A 91 -2.59 1.38 13.65
CA ALA A 91 -1.35 1.11 12.93
C ALA A 91 -0.76 -0.28 13.22
N ASN A 92 -1.29 -0.98 14.22
CA ASN A 92 -0.67 -2.21 14.73
C ASN A 92 0.84 -2.05 14.94
N ALA A 93 1.27 -0.91 15.47
CA ALA A 93 2.65 -0.58 15.76
C ALA A 93 2.88 -0.46 17.26
N CYS A 94 4.06 -0.84 17.75
CA CYS A 94 4.40 -0.90 19.19
C CYS A 94 3.45 -1.80 20.00
N THR A 95 2.94 -2.87 19.41
CA THR A 95 1.95 -3.80 19.97
C THR A 95 2.57 -5.13 20.43
N GLY A 96 3.90 -5.22 20.39
CA GLY A 96 4.65 -6.39 20.87
C GLY A 96 4.29 -7.69 20.14
N LYS A 97 4.30 -8.81 20.92
CA LYS A 97 3.97 -10.14 20.39
C LYS A 97 2.52 -10.25 19.92
N GLN A 98 1.60 -9.53 20.57
CA GLN A 98 0.18 -9.57 20.20
C GLN A 98 -0.04 -9.01 18.80
N GLY A 99 0.55 -7.85 18.47
CA GLY A 99 0.41 -7.27 17.14
C GLY A 99 0.97 -8.15 16.01
N TRP A 100 1.97 -8.97 16.29
CA TRP A 100 2.45 -9.98 15.34
C TRP A 100 1.41 -11.08 15.12
N LYS A 101 0.81 -11.60 16.21
CA LYS A 101 -0.29 -12.58 16.11
C LYS A 101 -1.48 -12.01 15.34
N ASP A 102 -1.84 -10.75 15.59
CA ASP A 102 -2.96 -10.08 14.93
C ASP A 102 -2.69 -9.94 13.41
N ALA A 103 -1.48 -9.54 13.01
CA ALA A 103 -1.10 -9.45 11.60
C ALA A 103 -1.15 -10.80 10.89
N LEU A 104 -0.73 -11.88 11.56
CA LEU A 104 -0.87 -13.24 11.03
C LEU A 104 -2.33 -13.65 10.93
N ALA A 105 -3.13 -13.42 11.98
CA ALA A 105 -4.52 -13.83 12.02
C ALA A 105 -5.39 -13.20 10.93
N MET A 106 -5.21 -11.87 10.69
CA MET A 106 -5.97 -11.19 9.63
C MET A 106 -5.61 -11.72 8.23
N THR A 107 -4.33 -12.01 7.97
CA THR A 107 -3.91 -12.56 6.67
C THR A 107 -4.30 -14.02 6.50
N ALA A 108 -4.23 -14.83 7.56
CA ALA A 108 -4.64 -16.23 7.54
C ALA A 108 -6.14 -16.39 7.33
N LEU A 109 -6.96 -15.50 7.92
CA LEU A 109 -8.41 -15.50 7.68
C LEU A 109 -8.72 -15.24 6.20
N LEU A 110 -8.14 -14.17 5.61
CA LEU A 110 -8.36 -13.86 4.21
C LEU A 110 -7.89 -14.98 3.28
N ALA A 111 -6.71 -15.57 3.55
CA ALA A 111 -6.16 -16.68 2.77
C ALA A 111 -7.10 -17.89 2.76
N ARG A 112 -7.65 -18.26 3.92
CA ARG A 112 -8.62 -19.38 4.04
C ARG A 112 -9.89 -19.12 3.25
N GLN A 113 -10.44 -17.91 3.32
CA GLN A 113 -11.68 -17.55 2.62
C GLN A 113 -11.52 -17.54 1.10
N LEU A 114 -10.34 -17.16 0.63
CA LEU A 114 -10.01 -17.11 -0.81
C LEU A 114 -9.32 -18.39 -1.31
N HIS A 115 -9.18 -19.41 -0.47
CA HIS A 115 -8.55 -20.70 -0.80
C HIS A 115 -7.14 -20.56 -1.39
N MET A 116 -6.33 -19.64 -0.86
CA MET A 116 -4.96 -19.39 -1.30
C MET A 116 -3.94 -19.60 -0.18
N PRO A 117 -2.64 -19.80 -0.50
CA PRO A 117 -1.57 -19.90 0.50
C PRO A 117 -1.50 -18.63 1.36
N GLU A 118 -1.28 -18.77 2.68
CA GLU A 118 -1.17 -17.64 3.60
C GLU A 118 -0.04 -16.68 3.22
N GLU A 119 1.06 -17.20 2.70
CA GLU A 119 2.20 -16.41 2.22
C GLU A 119 1.88 -15.53 1.00
N HIS A 120 0.78 -15.78 0.30
CA HIS A 120 0.32 -14.94 -0.81
C HIS A 120 -0.53 -13.74 -0.36
N VAL A 121 -0.85 -13.64 0.95
CA VAL A 121 -1.62 -12.52 1.48
C VAL A 121 -0.70 -11.54 2.19
N LEU A 122 -0.78 -10.27 1.85
CA LEU A 122 -0.03 -9.17 2.45
C LEU A 122 -0.93 -8.33 3.37
N ALA A 123 -0.33 -7.50 4.22
CA ALA A 123 -1.07 -6.66 5.15
C ALA A 123 -0.58 -5.21 5.12
N GLY A 124 -1.52 -4.27 5.31
CA GLY A 124 -1.24 -2.86 5.57
C GLY A 124 -2.04 -2.37 6.77
N SER A 125 -1.43 -1.55 7.62
CA SER A 125 -2.11 -0.93 8.75
C SER A 125 -1.68 0.51 8.91
N THR A 126 -2.61 1.38 9.26
CA THR A 126 -2.34 2.80 9.52
C THR A 126 -3.28 3.35 10.58
N GLY A 127 -2.80 4.30 11.38
CA GLY A 127 -3.58 4.96 12.42
C GLY A 127 -2.86 5.02 13.76
N ARG A 128 -3.57 4.76 14.84
CA ARG A 128 -3.06 4.86 16.21
C ARG A 128 -1.99 3.81 16.50
N ILE A 129 -0.90 4.26 17.15
CA ILE A 129 0.22 3.44 17.59
C ILE A 129 0.05 3.07 19.07
N GLY A 130 0.53 1.88 19.48
CA GLY A 130 0.57 1.45 20.89
C GLY A 130 -0.74 0.83 21.40
N VAL A 131 -1.70 0.56 20.51
CA VAL A 131 -2.96 -0.11 20.84
C VAL A 131 -3.12 -1.36 19.97
N THR A 132 -3.52 -2.47 20.56
CA THR A 132 -3.81 -3.72 19.84
C THR A 132 -4.99 -3.56 18.89
N LEU A 133 -5.03 -4.34 17.82
CA LEU A 133 -6.14 -4.35 16.89
C LEU A 133 -7.41 -4.91 17.58
N PRO A 134 -8.59 -4.36 17.31
CA PRO A 134 -9.87 -4.95 17.71
C PRO A 134 -10.18 -6.12 16.77
N MET A 135 -9.62 -7.29 17.06
CA MET A 135 -9.59 -8.41 16.12
C MET A 135 -10.98 -8.97 15.78
N ASP A 136 -11.95 -8.88 16.67
CA ASP A 136 -13.34 -9.28 16.38
C ASP A 136 -13.93 -8.41 15.26
N ASN A 137 -13.70 -7.09 15.33
CA ASN A 137 -14.11 -6.15 14.29
C ASN A 137 -13.35 -6.37 12.97
N VAL A 138 -12.05 -6.63 13.06
CA VAL A 138 -11.21 -6.92 11.88
C VAL A 138 -11.69 -8.18 11.17
N GLN A 139 -11.99 -9.26 11.92
CA GLN A 139 -12.45 -10.51 11.34
C GLN A 139 -13.83 -10.36 10.69
N ALA A 140 -14.78 -9.73 11.37
CA ALA A 140 -16.09 -9.42 10.78
C ALA A 140 -15.93 -8.57 9.52
N GLY A 141 -15.12 -7.51 9.57
CA GLY A 141 -14.87 -6.65 8.42
C GLY A 141 -14.22 -7.38 7.23
N ILE A 142 -13.32 -8.35 7.45
CA ILE A 142 -12.77 -9.16 6.35
C ILE A 142 -13.88 -9.99 5.68
N LEU A 143 -14.75 -10.61 6.47
CA LEU A 143 -15.87 -11.40 5.94
C LEU A 143 -16.84 -10.51 5.15
N ASP A 144 -17.22 -9.35 5.70
CA ASP A 144 -18.08 -8.38 5.01
C ASP A 144 -17.45 -7.86 3.72
N ALA A 145 -16.15 -7.54 3.74
CA ALA A 145 -15.42 -7.03 2.57
C ALA A 145 -15.37 -8.05 1.42
N LEU A 146 -15.37 -9.34 1.72
CA LEU A 146 -15.41 -10.41 0.73
C LEU A 146 -16.77 -10.47 0.00
N THR A 147 -17.87 -10.13 0.69
CA THR A 147 -19.22 -10.17 0.09
C THR A 147 -19.45 -9.07 -0.95
N VAL A 148 -18.63 -8.00 -0.91
CA VAL A 148 -18.73 -6.83 -1.79
C VAL A 148 -17.46 -6.61 -2.63
N LEU A 149 -16.64 -7.66 -2.77
CA LEU A 149 -15.41 -7.65 -3.54
C LEU A 149 -15.74 -7.68 -5.04
N ASP A 150 -15.34 -6.64 -5.80
CA ASP A 150 -15.69 -6.49 -7.20
C ASP A 150 -14.66 -5.64 -7.96
N ASP A 151 -14.69 -5.64 -9.31
CA ASP A 151 -13.88 -4.79 -10.18
C ASP A 151 -14.54 -3.45 -10.55
N ALA A 152 -15.71 -3.17 -9.98
CA ALA A 152 -16.42 -1.92 -10.18
C ALA A 152 -15.63 -0.71 -9.63
N LEU A 153 -15.72 0.43 -10.32
CA LEU A 153 -15.05 1.67 -9.89
C LEU A 153 -15.46 2.09 -8.46
N GLU A 154 -16.72 1.88 -8.09
CA GLU A 154 -17.21 2.16 -6.74
C GLU A 154 -16.47 1.36 -5.67
N CYS A 155 -16.13 0.10 -5.95
CA CYS A 155 -15.35 -0.75 -5.05
C CYS A 155 -13.93 -0.23 -4.86
N ALA A 156 -13.31 0.32 -5.92
CA ALA A 156 -12.03 1.03 -5.82
C ALA A 156 -12.15 2.30 -4.96
N ASP A 157 -13.20 3.11 -5.14
CA ASP A 157 -13.45 4.31 -4.33
C ASP A 157 -13.65 3.96 -2.85
N HIS A 158 -14.36 2.87 -2.57
CA HIS A 158 -14.53 2.33 -1.21
C HIS A 158 -13.21 1.89 -0.59
N ALA A 159 -12.34 1.23 -1.36
CA ALA A 159 -11.01 0.85 -0.90
C ALA A 159 -10.13 2.08 -0.60
N VAL A 160 -10.18 3.11 -1.44
CA VAL A 160 -9.47 4.39 -1.20
C VAL A 160 -9.93 5.05 0.08
N GLU A 161 -11.26 5.16 0.30
CA GLU A 161 -11.81 5.72 1.55
C GLU A 161 -11.35 4.91 2.77
N ALA A 162 -11.37 3.58 2.65
CA ALA A 162 -11.05 2.69 3.75
C ALA A 162 -9.60 2.82 4.23
N ILE A 163 -8.65 3.12 3.36
CA ILE A 163 -7.25 3.30 3.76
C ILE A 163 -6.92 4.72 4.29
N MET A 164 -7.75 5.72 4.04
CA MET A 164 -7.54 7.11 4.47
C MET A 164 -7.65 7.27 5.98
N THR A 165 -6.88 8.22 6.54
CA THR A 165 -6.96 8.62 7.95
C THR A 165 -7.22 10.11 8.10
N SER A 166 -6.20 10.94 8.08
CA SER A 166 -6.27 12.42 8.13
C SER A 166 -6.23 13.06 6.74
N ASP A 167 -6.26 12.26 5.70
CA ASP A 167 -6.28 12.72 4.32
C ASP A 167 -7.51 13.57 4.03
N THR A 168 -7.33 14.68 3.33
CA THR A 168 -8.40 15.61 2.97
C THR A 168 -9.08 15.26 1.66
N ARG A 169 -8.44 14.42 0.84
CA ARG A 169 -8.94 13.95 -0.45
C ARG A 169 -8.42 12.56 -0.79
N PRO A 170 -9.15 11.77 -1.58
CA PRO A 170 -8.69 10.49 -2.10
C PRO A 170 -7.50 10.72 -3.06
N LYS A 171 -6.57 9.77 -3.08
CA LYS A 171 -5.40 9.76 -3.95
C LYS A 171 -5.40 8.46 -4.74
N GLN A 172 -5.80 8.54 -5.98
CA GLN A 172 -5.92 7.39 -6.88
C GLN A 172 -5.66 7.79 -8.32
N VAL A 173 -5.15 6.86 -9.12
CA VAL A 173 -4.89 7.05 -10.55
C VAL A 173 -4.87 5.70 -11.26
N ALA A 174 -5.26 5.69 -12.53
CA ALA A 174 -4.95 4.59 -13.43
C ALA A 174 -4.42 5.12 -14.76
N VAL A 175 -3.53 4.37 -15.37
CA VAL A 175 -2.91 4.69 -16.66
C VAL A 175 -2.90 3.45 -17.57
N GLU A 176 -2.91 3.73 -18.87
CA GLU A 176 -2.81 2.73 -19.94
C GLU A 176 -1.60 3.08 -20.82
N PHE A 177 -0.85 2.06 -21.22
CA PHE A 177 0.33 2.22 -22.07
C PHE A 177 0.66 0.94 -22.82
N GLU A 178 1.46 1.07 -23.90
CA GLU A 178 1.90 -0.06 -24.69
C GLU A 178 3.19 -0.67 -24.16
N LEU A 179 3.21 -1.99 -23.97
CA LEU A 179 4.35 -2.75 -23.51
C LEU A 179 4.45 -4.11 -24.24
N GLY A 180 5.53 -4.33 -25.00
CA GLY A 180 5.71 -5.56 -25.76
C GLY A 180 4.60 -5.83 -26.79
N GLY A 181 4.05 -4.78 -27.41
CA GLY A 181 2.98 -4.87 -28.38
C GLY A 181 1.59 -5.20 -27.78
N LYS A 182 1.45 -5.06 -26.48
CA LYS A 182 0.17 -5.23 -25.76
C LYS A 182 -0.16 -3.97 -24.97
N THR A 183 -1.43 -3.63 -24.90
CA THR A 183 -1.93 -2.61 -24.01
C THR A 183 -1.93 -3.14 -22.59
N VAL A 184 -1.20 -2.45 -21.71
CA VAL A 184 -1.06 -2.74 -20.28
C VAL A 184 -1.69 -1.64 -19.49
N ARG A 185 -2.35 -1.98 -18.40
CA ARG A 185 -2.92 -1.05 -17.45
C ARG A 185 -2.19 -1.11 -16.11
N MET A 186 -2.13 0.03 -15.45
CA MET A 186 -1.60 0.17 -14.10
C MET A 186 -2.52 1.08 -13.30
N GLY A 187 -2.94 0.61 -12.14
CA GLY A 187 -3.75 1.37 -11.20
C GLY A 187 -3.07 1.53 -9.86
N GLY A 188 -3.41 2.56 -9.12
CA GLY A 188 -2.85 2.76 -7.80
C GLY A 188 -3.71 3.61 -6.89
N ILE A 189 -3.66 3.29 -5.61
CA ILE A 189 -4.24 4.07 -4.52
C ILE A 189 -3.17 4.38 -3.48
N CYS A 190 -3.25 5.56 -2.89
CA CYS A 190 -2.30 6.01 -1.89
C CYS A 190 -2.99 6.82 -0.79
N LYS A 191 -2.43 6.77 0.41
CA LYS A 191 -2.81 7.65 1.51
C LYS A 191 -1.57 8.20 2.21
N GLY A 192 -1.75 9.34 2.85
CA GLY A 192 -0.77 9.99 3.71
C GLY A 192 -0.95 11.50 3.71
N ALA A 193 -0.97 12.12 4.90
CA ALA A 193 -1.11 13.55 5.09
C ALA A 193 -0.25 14.11 6.23
N GLY A 194 0.34 13.27 7.07
CA GLY A 194 1.28 13.61 8.15
C GLY A 194 2.17 12.41 8.47
N MET A 195 3.19 12.59 9.32
CA MET A 195 4.26 11.61 9.56
C MET A 195 4.86 11.14 8.21
N ILE A 196 5.23 12.13 7.37
CA ILE A 196 5.68 11.89 5.99
C ILE A 196 7.10 12.43 5.83
N GLN A 197 8.03 11.53 5.97
CA GLN A 197 9.40 11.58 5.46
C GLN A 197 9.83 10.14 5.16
N PRO A 198 9.25 9.48 4.16
CA PRO A 198 9.55 8.08 3.88
C PRO A 198 10.99 7.95 3.40
N GLY A 199 11.76 7.11 4.08
CA GLY A 199 13.09 6.68 3.67
C GLY A 199 13.06 5.20 3.36
N MET A 200 12.18 4.79 2.44
CA MET A 200 11.88 3.39 2.17
C MET A 200 12.98 2.68 1.40
N SER A 201 13.15 1.39 1.71
CA SER A 201 14.00 0.47 0.97
C SER A 201 13.32 -0.90 0.78
N ALA A 202 13.83 -1.69 -0.17
CA ALA A 202 13.31 -3.04 -0.42
C ALA A 202 13.60 -4.02 0.73
N THR A 203 14.51 -3.69 1.63
CA THR A 203 14.93 -4.54 2.76
C THR A 203 14.45 -4.03 4.12
N GLY A 204 13.80 -2.86 4.17
CA GLY A 204 13.47 -2.17 5.41
C GLY A 204 14.70 -1.72 6.22
N ARG A 205 15.88 -1.71 5.62
CA ARG A 205 17.12 -1.26 6.25
C ARG A 205 17.62 0.01 5.57
N ARG A 206 18.11 0.96 6.34
CA ARG A 206 18.83 2.10 5.77
C ARG A 206 20.01 1.58 4.95
N PRO A 207 20.22 2.11 3.72
CA PRO A 207 21.52 1.96 3.08
C PRO A 207 22.59 2.47 4.05
N LEU A 208 23.76 1.80 4.10
CA LEU A 208 24.90 2.30 4.87
C LEU A 208 25.14 3.76 4.49
N PRO A 209 25.39 4.66 5.45
CA PRO A 209 25.50 6.08 5.15
C PRO A 209 26.70 6.30 4.22
N VAL A 210 26.43 6.87 3.05
CA VAL A 210 27.43 7.72 2.40
C VAL A 210 27.58 8.92 3.35
N PRO A 211 28.76 9.30 3.79
CA PRO A 211 28.94 10.38 4.76
C PRO A 211 28.46 11.71 4.14
N ALA A 212 27.27 12.13 4.47
CA ALA A 212 26.74 13.43 4.17
C ALA A 212 26.46 14.15 5.49
N LYS A 213 26.97 15.38 5.58
CA LYS A 213 26.75 16.32 6.67
C LYS A 213 25.30 16.32 7.11
N ALA A 214 25.06 15.97 8.38
CA ALA A 214 23.75 16.02 8.98
C ALA A 214 23.14 17.43 8.89
N PRO A 215 21.89 17.61 8.42
CA PRO A 215 21.17 18.83 8.63
C PRO A 215 20.83 18.97 10.12
N SER A 216 21.04 20.14 10.68
CA SER A 216 20.75 20.47 12.05
C SER A 216 19.27 20.29 12.37
N ALA A 217 18.98 19.54 13.43
CA ALA A 217 17.64 19.41 14.00
C ALA A 217 17.17 20.77 14.54
N SER A 218 16.31 21.45 13.80
CA SER A 218 15.58 22.60 14.33
C SER A 218 14.22 22.76 13.64
N ALA A 219 13.22 22.03 14.13
CA ALA A 219 11.83 22.46 14.09
C ALA A 219 11.07 21.77 15.21
N ARG A 220 11.03 22.40 16.37
CA ARG A 220 10.12 22.03 17.47
C ARG A 220 8.72 22.39 17.03
N ASN A 221 7.96 21.39 16.63
CA ASN A 221 6.53 21.51 16.35
C ASN A 221 5.78 21.62 17.69
N ARG A 222 5.49 22.86 18.13
CA ARG A 222 4.68 23.12 19.32
C ARG A 222 3.21 23.15 18.90
N GLY A 223 2.42 22.21 19.39
CA GLY A 223 0.97 22.39 19.53
C GLY A 223 0.07 21.73 18.53
N ARG A 224 0.48 20.65 17.83
CA ARG A 224 -0.48 19.75 17.16
C ARG A 224 -0.53 18.42 17.91
N ALA A 225 -1.76 17.97 18.22
CA ALA A 225 -1.96 16.59 18.65
C ALA A 225 -1.26 15.66 17.64
N PRO A 226 -0.61 14.56 18.08
CA PRO A 226 0.12 13.68 17.18
C PRO A 226 -0.83 13.20 16.09
N GLY A 227 -0.69 13.78 14.89
CA GLY A 227 -1.43 13.36 13.71
C GLY A 227 -0.89 12.00 13.28
N HIS A 228 -1.69 10.97 13.48
CA HIS A 228 -1.36 9.61 13.07
C HIS A 228 -1.53 9.49 11.56
N ALA A 229 -0.47 9.72 10.82
CA ALA A 229 -0.49 9.50 9.38
C ALA A 229 0.76 8.73 8.95
N THR A 230 0.59 7.89 7.98
CA THR A 230 1.53 6.93 7.43
C THR A 230 1.34 6.97 5.94
N MET A 231 2.39 6.80 5.16
CA MET A 231 2.27 6.62 3.72
C MET A 231 2.04 5.14 3.40
N LEU A 232 0.87 4.83 2.87
CA LEU A 232 0.59 3.53 2.25
C LEU A 232 0.28 3.76 0.77
N CYS A 233 0.88 2.95 -0.09
CA CYS A 233 0.61 2.95 -1.52
C CYS A 233 0.49 1.51 -2.03
N PHE A 234 -0.58 1.25 -2.75
CA PHE A 234 -0.84 -0.04 -3.37
C PHE A 234 -1.01 0.17 -4.87
N ILE A 235 -0.30 -0.63 -5.66
CA ILE A 235 -0.27 -0.52 -7.11
C ILE A 235 -0.56 -1.90 -7.69
N THR A 236 -1.44 -1.94 -8.69
CA THR A 236 -1.77 -3.12 -9.46
C THR A 236 -1.40 -2.91 -10.93
N THR A 237 -1.05 -3.97 -11.62
CA THR A 237 -0.86 -3.96 -13.07
C THR A 237 -1.13 -5.35 -13.65
N ASP A 238 -1.70 -5.38 -14.85
CA ASP A 238 -1.87 -6.62 -15.62
C ASP A 238 -0.64 -6.97 -16.46
N ALA A 239 0.48 -6.25 -16.32
CA ALA A 239 1.74 -6.57 -16.96
C ALA A 239 2.29 -7.94 -16.53
N ALA A 240 2.81 -8.72 -17.47
CA ALA A 240 3.69 -9.85 -17.18
C ALA A 240 5.13 -9.34 -17.00
N ILE A 241 5.66 -9.44 -15.78
CA ILE A 241 6.99 -8.94 -15.43
C ILE A 241 7.67 -9.87 -14.42
N GLU A 242 8.98 -10.07 -14.53
CA GLU A 242 9.75 -10.85 -13.58
C GLU A 242 9.98 -10.12 -12.25
N ALA A 243 10.00 -10.85 -11.15
CA ALA A 243 10.14 -10.28 -9.81
C ALA A 243 11.40 -9.41 -9.64
N LYS A 244 12.53 -9.78 -10.25
CA LYS A 244 13.77 -8.99 -10.21
C LYS A 244 13.60 -7.65 -10.94
N ALA A 245 12.98 -7.67 -12.11
CA ALA A 245 12.73 -6.47 -12.92
C ALA A 245 11.71 -5.55 -12.23
N LEU A 246 10.62 -6.12 -11.69
CA LEU A 246 9.62 -5.36 -10.94
C LEU A 246 10.22 -4.68 -9.71
N ARG A 247 11.06 -5.39 -8.95
CA ARG A 247 11.77 -4.85 -7.78
C ARG A 247 12.70 -3.70 -8.16
N ALA A 248 13.49 -3.85 -9.22
CA ALA A 248 14.40 -2.81 -9.68
C ALA A 248 13.62 -1.55 -10.12
N ALA A 249 12.56 -1.73 -10.90
CA ALA A 249 11.70 -0.63 -11.33
C ALA A 249 11.03 0.10 -10.17
N LEU A 250 10.54 -0.65 -9.17
CA LEU A 250 9.93 -0.07 -7.97
C LEU A 250 10.95 0.71 -7.13
N GLN A 251 12.17 0.20 -6.95
CA GLN A 251 13.25 0.90 -6.25
C GLN A 251 13.56 2.25 -6.90
N GLU A 252 13.72 2.27 -8.23
CA GLU A 252 13.97 3.50 -8.99
C GLU A 252 12.80 4.47 -8.87
N ALA A 253 11.57 4.00 -9.03
CA ALA A 253 10.37 4.81 -8.93
C ALA A 253 10.24 5.46 -7.55
N VAL A 254 10.38 4.70 -6.46
CA VAL A 254 10.26 5.20 -5.08
C VAL A 254 11.39 6.16 -4.73
N ALA A 255 12.62 5.90 -5.16
CA ALA A 255 13.75 6.81 -4.95
C ALA A 255 13.53 8.17 -5.63
N ASN A 256 12.86 8.18 -6.78
CA ASN A 256 12.61 9.39 -7.57
C ASN A 256 11.25 10.06 -7.25
N SER A 257 10.43 9.50 -6.38
CA SER A 257 9.13 10.04 -6.00
C SER A 257 8.93 10.08 -4.49
N PHE A 258 8.42 9.01 -3.88
CA PHE A 258 8.03 8.98 -2.46
C PHE A 258 9.17 9.34 -1.50
N ASN A 259 10.39 8.85 -1.72
CA ASN A 259 11.54 9.17 -0.87
C ASN A 259 12.03 10.63 -0.97
N ARG A 260 11.44 11.42 -1.88
CA ARG A 260 11.71 12.87 -2.01
C ARG A 260 10.66 13.73 -1.33
N ILE A 261 9.61 13.12 -0.78
CA ILE A 261 8.52 13.84 -0.13
C ILE A 261 8.85 14.01 1.35
N THR A 262 8.61 15.21 1.87
CA THR A 262 8.54 15.47 3.31
C THR A 262 7.40 16.44 3.59
N VAL A 263 6.67 16.21 4.68
CA VAL A 263 5.60 17.10 5.17
C VAL A 263 5.99 17.68 6.53
N ASP A 264 6.43 16.82 7.44
CA ASP A 264 6.71 17.17 8.85
C ASP A 264 8.05 16.61 9.34
N GLY A 265 8.80 15.93 8.51
CA GLY A 265 10.11 15.38 8.86
C GLY A 265 10.06 14.08 9.66
N ASP A 266 8.88 13.51 9.90
CA ASP A 266 8.70 12.30 10.70
C ASP A 266 8.59 11.05 9.83
N MET A 267 9.37 10.02 10.15
CA MET A 267 9.32 8.72 9.48
C MET A 267 8.34 7.78 10.17
N SER A 268 7.34 7.31 9.46
CA SER A 268 6.36 6.37 9.98
C SER A 268 6.95 4.98 10.26
N THR A 269 6.33 4.26 11.20
CA THR A 269 6.59 2.85 11.51
C THR A 269 6.04 1.90 10.45
N ASN A 270 5.18 2.40 9.54
CA ASN A 270 4.35 1.58 8.65
C ASN A 270 4.49 1.94 7.16
N ASP A 271 5.32 2.92 6.76
CA ASP A 271 5.43 3.31 5.36
C ASP A 271 5.67 2.09 4.47
N THR A 272 4.81 1.92 3.48
CA THR A 272 4.78 0.75 2.62
C THR A 272 4.32 1.10 1.21
N VAL A 273 5.04 0.63 0.20
CA VAL A 273 4.59 0.57 -1.19
C VAL A 273 4.60 -0.89 -1.61
N LEU A 274 3.47 -1.38 -2.13
CA LEU A 274 3.36 -2.73 -2.70
C LEU A 274 2.88 -2.64 -4.14
N VAL A 275 3.46 -3.48 -5.01
CA VAL A 275 3.04 -3.64 -6.41
C VAL A 275 2.73 -5.09 -6.66
N LEU A 276 1.55 -5.37 -7.25
CA LEU A 276 1.14 -6.67 -7.75
C LEU A 276 1.04 -6.62 -9.28
N ALA A 277 1.67 -7.56 -9.96
CA ALA A 277 1.68 -7.70 -11.42
C ALA A 277 1.23 -9.11 -11.81
N ASN A 278 -0.02 -9.25 -12.31
CA ASN A 278 -0.64 -10.56 -12.52
C ASN A 278 -0.45 -11.15 -13.94
N GLY A 279 0.02 -10.36 -14.89
CA GLY A 279 0.36 -10.85 -16.24
C GLY A 279 -0.81 -11.02 -17.21
N LEU A 280 -2.03 -10.64 -16.84
CA LEU A 280 -3.24 -10.84 -17.64
C LEU A 280 -3.34 -9.95 -18.90
N ALA A 281 -2.42 -8.98 -19.09
CA ALA A 281 -2.27 -8.25 -20.35
C ALA A 281 -1.70 -9.13 -21.48
N GLY A 282 -1.03 -10.25 -21.14
CA GLY A 282 -0.49 -11.20 -22.10
C GLY A 282 0.74 -10.70 -22.87
N ASN A 283 1.45 -9.70 -22.36
CA ASN A 283 2.74 -9.27 -22.90
C ASN A 283 3.85 -10.27 -22.58
N SER A 284 4.89 -10.33 -23.40
CA SER A 284 6.05 -11.20 -23.15
C SER A 284 6.87 -10.69 -21.94
N ARG A 285 7.21 -11.59 -21.01
CA ARG A 285 8.07 -11.29 -19.85
C ARG A 285 9.49 -10.87 -20.25
N SER A 286 10.00 -11.34 -21.39
CA SER A 286 11.37 -11.12 -21.88
C SER A 286 11.64 -9.71 -22.41
N THR A 287 10.61 -8.88 -22.60
CA THR A 287 10.73 -7.55 -23.23
C THR A 287 10.88 -6.39 -22.26
N ILE A 288 10.90 -6.67 -20.95
CA ILE A 288 10.89 -5.61 -19.93
C ILE A 288 12.31 -5.40 -19.38
N HIS A 289 13.05 -4.44 -19.96
CA HIS A 289 14.15 -3.80 -19.27
C HIS A 289 13.58 -2.82 -18.22
N GLY A 290 14.03 -2.91 -16.95
CA GLY A 290 13.48 -2.19 -15.79
C GLY A 290 13.19 -0.70 -16.02
N SER A 291 14.00 0.01 -16.81
CA SER A 291 13.82 1.44 -17.12
C SER A 291 12.55 1.81 -17.89
N ARG A 292 11.94 0.86 -18.62
CA ARG A 292 10.67 1.12 -19.34
C ARG A 292 9.45 1.01 -18.43
N PHE A 293 9.58 0.28 -17.32
CA PHE A 293 8.49 0.09 -16.36
C PHE A 293 8.58 1.05 -15.17
N SER A 294 9.77 1.55 -14.83
CA SER A 294 9.96 2.53 -13.76
C SER A 294 9.24 3.85 -14.05
N ASN A 295 9.17 4.28 -15.31
CA ASN A 295 8.48 5.50 -15.71
C ASN A 295 6.97 5.49 -15.38
N PRO A 296 6.18 4.45 -15.76
CA PRO A 296 4.78 4.36 -15.34
C PRO A 296 4.60 4.33 -13.82
N LEU A 297 5.45 3.59 -13.10
CA LEU A 297 5.45 3.56 -11.64
C LEU A 297 5.74 4.95 -11.05
N SER A 298 6.71 5.68 -11.59
CA SER A 298 7.04 7.03 -11.15
C SER A 298 5.91 8.02 -11.43
N ILE A 299 5.24 7.91 -12.58
CA ILE A 299 4.08 8.75 -12.93
C ILE A 299 2.92 8.44 -12.00
N THR A 300 2.60 7.15 -11.80
CA THR A 300 1.53 6.73 -10.88
C THR A 300 1.81 7.27 -9.48
N SER A 301 3.02 7.12 -8.97
CA SER A 301 3.40 7.63 -7.65
C SER A 301 3.40 9.17 -7.56
N ALA A 302 3.89 9.86 -8.57
CA ALA A 302 3.93 11.32 -8.61
C ALA A 302 2.54 11.96 -8.84
N SER A 303 1.66 11.29 -9.60
CA SER A 303 0.31 11.79 -9.89
C SER A 303 -0.65 11.55 -8.72
N ILE A 304 -0.41 10.53 -7.91
CA ILE A 304 -1.20 10.22 -6.71
C ILE A 304 -0.92 11.25 -5.60
N TRP A 305 0.29 11.82 -5.55
CA TRP A 305 0.66 12.83 -4.56
C TRP A 305 0.64 14.22 -5.21
N PRO A 306 -0.35 15.07 -4.93
CA PRO A 306 -0.38 16.43 -5.45
C PRO A 306 0.78 17.25 -4.87
N LYS A 307 1.34 18.13 -5.71
CA LYS A 307 2.32 19.14 -5.32
C LYS A 307 1.73 20.15 -4.34
#